data_6974779c140eadbaedb3cd9954e4e04e
#
_entry.id   6974779c140eadbaedb3cd9954e4e04e
#
_cell.length_a   1.000
_cell.length_b   1.000
_cell.length_c   1.000
_cell.angle_alpha   90.00
_cell.angle_beta   90.00
_cell.angle_gamma   90.00
#
_symmetry.space_group_name_H-M   'P 1'
#
loop_
_entity.id
_entity.type
_entity.pdbx_description
1 polymer ?
#
loop_
_entity_poly.entity_id
_entity_poly.type
_entity_poly.pdbx_seq_one_letter_code
_entity_poly.pdbx_strand_id
1 'polypeptide(L)'
;VRQSGSWDNMGLRRLIARGTGTEFSKDEKGKTVNVTMNSTYTGQNGTKFAVQLNFIVCANGVIMVNSFIQPSNTGTIIPKMGFRLEMPAGMEQLSWFGRGPWDSYRDRKEACFPSVYKSTVTDQYEEYILPQEHGTKQEVRWLSLSNADGNGLLFVAPDQMAASAVHFSPEDNYTSRN
;
A
#
# COMPACT_ATOMS: atom_id res chain seq x y z
N VAL A 1 3.13 11.41 20.18
CA VAL A 1 2.65 10.01 20.16
C VAL A 1 3.69 9.18 20.91
N ARG A 2 3.28 8.38 21.93
CA ARG A 2 4.18 7.64 22.85
C ARG A 2 5.12 6.63 22.15
N GLN A 3 4.81 6.22 20.92
CA GLN A 3 5.57 5.19 20.18
C GLN A 3 6.54 5.75 19.13
N SER A 4 6.48 7.05 18.79
CA SER A 4 7.36 7.63 17.76
C SER A 4 8.85 7.48 18.09
N GLY A 5 9.24 7.66 19.35
CA GLY A 5 10.61 7.46 19.79
C GLY A 5 11.13 6.03 19.60
N SER A 6 10.27 5.03 19.80
CA SER A 6 10.62 3.63 19.53
C SER A 6 10.85 3.39 18.03
N TRP A 7 10.00 3.93 17.16
CA TRP A 7 10.13 3.81 15.70
C TRP A 7 11.36 4.54 15.15
N ASP A 8 11.67 5.72 15.72
CA ASP A 8 12.89 6.47 15.37
C ASP A 8 14.15 5.72 15.82
N ASN A 9 14.15 5.13 17.02
CA ASN A 9 15.24 4.26 17.50
C ASN A 9 15.45 3.02 16.62
N MET A 10 14.40 2.48 16.07
CA MET A 10 14.47 1.37 15.10
C MET A 10 14.96 1.81 13.72
N GLY A 11 15.02 3.09 13.43
CA GLY A 11 15.38 3.64 12.13
C GLY A 11 14.35 3.36 11.04
N LEU A 12 13.05 3.24 11.37
CA LEU A 12 12.02 2.89 10.39
C LEU A 12 11.87 3.94 9.28
N ARG A 13 12.21 5.20 9.55
CA ARG A 13 12.20 6.28 8.54
C ARG A 13 13.31 6.16 7.50
N ARG A 14 14.34 5.35 7.77
CA ARG A 14 15.55 5.24 6.94
C ARG A 14 15.99 3.79 6.78
N LEU A 15 15.04 2.91 6.49
CA LEU A 15 15.34 1.52 6.20
C LEU A 15 16.18 1.41 4.92
N ILE A 16 17.25 0.66 4.99
CA ILE A 16 18.10 0.35 3.85
C ILE A 16 17.66 -0.99 3.29
N ALA A 17 17.14 -0.98 2.07
CA ALA A 17 16.74 -2.18 1.35
C ALA A 17 17.94 -2.78 0.59
N ARG A 18 18.12 -4.10 0.69
CA ARG A 18 19.06 -4.88 -0.13
C ARG A 18 18.35 -6.09 -0.70
N GLY A 19 18.35 -6.21 -2.03
CA GLY A 19 17.94 -7.43 -2.71
C GLY A 19 18.92 -8.55 -2.39
N THR A 20 18.40 -9.74 -2.04
CA THR A 20 19.20 -10.91 -1.72
C THR A 20 19.05 -12.04 -2.75
N GLY A 21 18.08 -11.90 -3.65
CA GLY A 21 17.89 -12.82 -4.77
C GLY A 21 16.57 -12.59 -5.49
N THR A 22 16.56 -12.91 -6.77
CA THR A 22 15.35 -12.94 -7.60
C THR A 22 15.36 -14.23 -8.40
N GLU A 23 14.28 -14.98 -8.29
CA GLU A 23 14.06 -16.23 -9.01
C GLU A 23 12.80 -16.12 -9.86
N PHE A 24 12.79 -16.75 -11.01
CA PHE A 24 11.59 -16.85 -11.83
C PHE A 24 11.46 -18.22 -12.44
N SER A 25 10.24 -18.68 -12.57
CA SER A 25 9.88 -19.93 -13.24
C SER A 25 8.61 -19.75 -14.06
N LYS A 26 8.46 -20.58 -15.08
CA LYS A 26 7.23 -20.66 -15.88
C LYS A 26 6.52 -21.97 -15.59
N ASP A 27 5.21 -21.98 -15.67
CA ASP A 27 4.47 -23.23 -15.66
C ASP A 27 4.71 -24.02 -16.96
N GLU A 28 4.42 -25.31 -16.96
CA GLU A 28 4.64 -26.21 -18.09
C GLU A 28 3.88 -25.78 -19.36
N LYS A 29 2.75 -25.05 -19.21
CA LYS A 29 1.91 -24.56 -20.30
C LYS A 29 2.27 -23.14 -20.71
N GLY A 30 3.21 -22.47 -20.05
CA GLY A 30 3.63 -21.09 -20.30
C GLY A 30 2.54 -20.05 -20.05
N LYS A 31 1.50 -20.38 -19.27
CA LYS A 31 0.38 -19.50 -18.96
C LYS A 31 0.60 -18.64 -17.72
N THR A 32 1.54 -19.04 -16.87
CA THR A 32 1.90 -18.29 -15.67
C THR A 32 3.41 -18.15 -15.56
N VAL A 33 3.84 -17.00 -15.05
CA VAL A 33 5.22 -16.76 -14.64
C VAL A 33 5.21 -16.44 -13.15
N ASN A 34 6.00 -17.19 -12.38
CA ASN A 34 6.25 -16.91 -10.97
C ASN A 34 7.55 -16.13 -10.84
N VAL A 35 7.52 -15.02 -10.12
CA VAL A 35 8.69 -14.21 -9.78
C VAL A 35 8.77 -14.12 -8.27
N THR A 36 9.82 -14.64 -7.67
CA THR A 36 10.09 -14.54 -6.24
C THR A 36 11.25 -13.60 -6.01
N MET A 37 11.02 -12.54 -5.25
CA MET A 37 12.04 -11.56 -4.90
C MET A 37 12.28 -11.61 -3.39
N ASN A 38 13.54 -11.79 -3.01
CA ASN A 38 13.97 -11.77 -1.62
C ASN A 38 14.76 -10.50 -1.34
N SER A 39 14.48 -9.87 -0.21
CA SER A 39 15.17 -8.66 0.22
C SER A 39 15.26 -8.58 1.74
N THR A 40 16.24 -7.82 2.21
CA THR A 40 16.38 -7.48 3.63
C THR A 40 16.32 -5.98 3.78
N TYR A 41 15.47 -5.52 4.68
CA TYR A 41 15.40 -4.12 5.11
C TYR A 41 16.10 -4.01 6.45
N THR A 42 17.06 -3.12 6.54
CA THR A 42 17.84 -2.91 7.76
C THR A 42 17.65 -1.50 8.27
N GLY A 43 17.25 -1.37 9.51
CA GLY A 43 17.15 -0.13 10.26
C GLY A 43 18.33 0.02 11.25
N GLN A 44 18.07 0.71 12.36
CA GLN A 44 19.02 0.91 13.45
C GLN A 44 18.80 -0.10 14.58
N ASN A 45 19.76 -0.18 15.50
CA ASN A 45 19.68 -1.00 16.71
C ASN A 45 19.29 -2.47 16.44
N GLY A 46 19.86 -3.07 15.40
CA GLY A 46 19.62 -4.47 15.05
C GLY A 46 18.27 -4.74 14.37
N THR A 47 17.48 -3.71 14.09
CA THR A 47 16.20 -3.86 13.39
C THR A 47 16.42 -4.37 11.97
N LYS A 48 15.80 -5.50 11.66
CA LYS A 48 15.82 -6.10 10.31
C LYS A 48 14.46 -6.69 9.98
N PHE A 49 14.12 -6.67 8.69
CA PHE A 49 12.97 -7.37 8.15
C PHE A 49 13.44 -8.18 6.94
N ALA A 50 13.26 -9.49 7.00
CA ALA A 50 13.37 -10.32 5.80
C ALA A 50 12.03 -10.23 5.06
N VAL A 51 12.09 -9.90 3.77
CA VAL A 51 10.90 -9.72 2.93
C VAL A 51 11.02 -10.63 1.73
N GLN A 52 10.00 -11.44 1.52
CA GLN A 52 9.81 -12.20 0.29
C GLN A 52 8.54 -11.72 -0.40
N LEU A 53 8.67 -11.32 -1.66
CA LEU A 53 7.56 -11.00 -2.54
C LEU A 53 7.47 -12.09 -3.61
N ASN A 54 6.27 -12.63 -3.78
CA ASN A 54 5.99 -13.58 -4.83
C ASN A 54 4.89 -13.00 -5.73
N PHE A 55 5.21 -12.83 -7.02
CA PHE A 55 4.30 -12.41 -8.06
C PHE A 55 3.97 -13.60 -8.94
N ILE A 56 2.69 -13.88 -9.13
CA ILE A 56 2.20 -14.85 -10.10
C ILE A 56 1.51 -14.07 -11.21
N VAL A 57 2.20 -13.94 -12.33
CA VAL A 57 1.72 -13.20 -13.51
C VAL A 57 1.05 -14.17 -14.46
N CYS A 58 -0.25 -13.98 -14.68
CA CYS A 58 -1.06 -14.82 -15.54
C CYS A 58 -1.21 -14.20 -16.95
N ALA A 59 -1.31 -15.05 -17.97
CA ALA A 59 -1.46 -14.63 -19.38
C ALA A 59 -2.75 -13.82 -19.66
N ASN A 60 -3.73 -13.87 -18.75
CA ASN A 60 -4.98 -13.08 -18.83
C ASN A 60 -4.85 -11.68 -18.20
N GLY A 61 -3.67 -11.25 -17.80
CA GLY A 61 -3.42 -9.95 -17.18
C GLY A 61 -3.61 -9.91 -15.66
N VAL A 62 -3.99 -11.00 -15.01
CA VAL A 62 -4.06 -11.08 -13.55
C VAL A 62 -2.66 -11.21 -12.97
N ILE A 63 -2.37 -10.41 -11.93
CA ILE A 63 -1.14 -10.51 -11.14
C ILE A 63 -1.55 -10.75 -9.68
N MET A 64 -1.20 -11.92 -9.15
CA MET A 64 -1.34 -12.19 -7.72
C MET A 64 -0.05 -11.83 -7.01
N VAL A 65 -0.17 -11.13 -5.88
CA VAL A 65 0.98 -10.69 -5.08
C VAL A 65 0.85 -11.25 -3.68
N ASN A 66 1.82 -12.05 -3.29
CA ASN A 66 1.95 -12.54 -1.92
C ASN A 66 3.21 -11.94 -1.28
N SER A 67 3.10 -11.50 -0.03
CA SER A 67 4.22 -10.97 0.72
C SER A 67 4.38 -11.69 2.05
N PHE A 68 5.60 -12.09 2.35
CA PHE A 68 6.00 -12.60 3.65
C PHE A 68 7.03 -11.68 4.24
N ILE A 69 6.76 -11.20 5.45
CA ILE A 69 7.64 -10.25 6.14
C ILE A 69 7.93 -10.80 7.52
N GLN A 70 9.20 -11.08 7.77
CA GLN A 70 9.68 -11.60 9.03
C GLN A 70 10.57 -10.59 9.73
N PRO A 71 10.10 -9.99 10.82
CA PRO A 71 10.92 -9.11 11.65
C PRO A 71 11.94 -9.91 12.45
N SER A 72 13.13 -9.35 12.67
CA SER A 72 14.16 -9.92 13.54
C SER A 72 13.77 -9.88 15.03
N ASN A 73 12.85 -9.00 15.39
CA ASN A 73 12.31 -8.88 16.75
C ASN A 73 10.78 -8.89 16.69
N THR A 74 10.16 -9.89 17.33
CA THR A 74 8.72 -10.12 17.33
C THR A 74 7.95 -9.22 18.31
N GLY A 75 8.62 -8.53 19.23
CA GLY A 75 8.01 -7.60 20.21
C GLY A 75 7.72 -6.20 19.68
N THR A 76 8.00 -5.93 18.41
CA THR A 76 7.91 -4.57 17.87
C THR A 76 6.58 -4.31 17.19
N ILE A 77 5.91 -3.23 17.60
CA ILE A 77 4.72 -2.72 16.93
C ILE A 77 5.15 -1.84 15.76
N ILE A 78 4.82 -2.25 14.56
CA ILE A 78 5.06 -1.50 13.32
C ILE A 78 3.86 -0.59 13.05
N PRO A 79 4.07 0.71 12.73
CA PRO A 79 2.96 1.65 12.55
C PRO A 79 2.11 1.33 11.31
N LYS A 80 2.76 0.96 10.21
CA LYS A 80 2.11 0.67 8.93
C LYS A 80 3.00 -0.25 8.11
N MET A 81 2.38 -1.11 7.33
CA MET A 81 3.02 -1.97 6.35
C MET A 81 2.08 -2.12 5.16
N GLY A 82 2.63 -2.04 3.95
CA GLY A 82 1.82 -2.14 2.74
C GLY A 82 2.64 -1.96 1.48
N PHE A 83 1.95 -1.98 0.35
CA PHE A 83 2.51 -1.66 -0.95
C PHE A 83 2.23 -0.20 -1.31
N ARG A 84 3.17 0.43 -1.97
CA ARG A 84 3.01 1.69 -2.64
C ARG A 84 3.27 1.49 -4.12
N LEU A 85 2.36 2.00 -4.94
CA LEU A 85 2.48 1.99 -6.40
C LEU A 85 2.36 3.43 -6.90
N GLU A 86 3.10 3.75 -7.93
CA GLU A 86 2.97 5.00 -8.65
C GLU A 86 2.28 4.72 -9.98
N MET A 87 1.25 5.51 -10.28
CA MET A 87 0.47 5.38 -11.51
C MET A 87 0.80 6.55 -12.45
N PRO A 88 0.70 6.35 -13.77
CA PRO A 88 0.84 7.45 -14.72
C PRO A 88 -0.14 8.59 -14.46
N ALA A 89 0.22 9.81 -14.86
CA ALA A 89 -0.68 10.96 -14.81
C ALA A 89 -1.99 10.68 -15.58
N GLY A 90 -3.09 11.23 -15.08
CA GLY A 90 -4.43 11.04 -15.66
C GLY A 90 -5.20 9.84 -15.13
N MET A 91 -4.65 9.08 -14.18
CA MET A 91 -5.36 8.02 -13.46
C MET A 91 -6.23 8.62 -12.35
N GLU A 92 -7.38 9.20 -12.75
CA GLU A 92 -8.26 9.97 -11.87
C GLU A 92 -9.54 9.25 -11.48
N GLN A 93 -10.02 8.31 -12.29
CA GLN A 93 -11.30 7.65 -12.03
C GLN A 93 -11.15 6.60 -10.95
N LEU A 94 -11.61 6.92 -9.75
CA LEU A 94 -11.52 6.06 -8.57
C LEU A 94 -12.88 5.42 -8.27
N SER A 95 -12.90 4.11 -8.07
CA SER A 95 -14.06 3.38 -7.56
C SER A 95 -13.60 2.35 -6.54
N TRP A 96 -14.41 2.11 -5.51
CA TRP A 96 -14.07 1.07 -4.52
C TRP A 96 -15.33 0.47 -3.88
N PHE A 97 -15.20 -0.75 -3.40
CA PHE A 97 -16.13 -1.38 -2.49
C PHE A 97 -15.47 -1.48 -1.13
N GLY A 98 -15.92 -0.68 -0.18
CA GLY A 98 -15.37 -0.53 1.15
C GLY A 98 -16.08 0.57 1.91
N ARG A 99 -15.49 1.03 3.02
CA ARG A 99 -16.04 2.15 3.78
C ARG A 99 -15.83 3.47 3.04
N GLY A 100 -16.82 4.35 3.12
CA GLY A 100 -16.82 5.66 2.46
C GLY A 100 -18.05 6.48 2.80
N PRO A 101 -18.29 7.63 2.10
CA PRO A 101 -17.47 8.16 1.00
C PRO A 101 -16.16 8.83 1.46
N TRP A 102 -16.12 9.31 2.71
CA TRP A 102 -14.95 10.01 3.27
C TRP A 102 -13.80 9.06 3.59
N ASP A 103 -12.67 9.63 3.97
CA ASP A 103 -11.56 8.83 4.50
C ASP A 103 -11.95 8.17 5.83
N SER A 104 -11.36 7.03 6.09
CA SER A 104 -11.60 6.25 7.30
C SER A 104 -10.30 5.60 7.79
N TYR A 105 -10.17 5.50 9.10
CA TYR A 105 -9.02 4.93 9.80
C TYR A 105 -9.51 3.95 10.85
N ARG A 106 -8.65 3.12 11.41
CA ARG A 106 -9.03 2.08 12.37
C ARG A 106 -9.77 2.64 13.59
N ASP A 107 -9.42 3.84 14.02
CA ASP A 107 -9.99 4.59 15.15
C ASP A 107 -11.11 5.56 14.73
N ARG A 108 -11.35 5.73 13.45
CA ARG A 108 -12.34 6.67 12.89
C ARG A 108 -12.96 6.09 11.62
N LYS A 109 -13.83 5.11 11.77
CA LYS A 109 -14.49 4.45 10.63
C LYS A 109 -16.00 4.30 10.75
N GLU A 110 -16.56 4.51 11.92
CA GLU A 110 -17.96 4.18 12.19
C GLU A 110 -18.95 5.10 11.43
N ALA A 111 -18.54 6.31 11.08
CA ALA A 111 -19.33 7.21 10.25
C ALA A 111 -19.32 6.86 8.74
N CYS A 112 -18.46 5.92 8.34
CA CYS A 112 -18.32 5.49 6.95
C CYS A 112 -18.95 4.11 6.76
N PHE A 113 -19.94 3.99 5.88
CA PHE A 113 -20.64 2.74 5.64
C PHE A 113 -20.02 1.96 4.48
N PRO A 114 -19.98 0.61 4.55
CA PRO A 114 -19.55 -0.21 3.42
C PRO A 114 -20.54 -0.10 2.25
N SER A 115 -20.06 0.33 1.10
CA SER A 115 -20.83 0.41 -0.15
C SER A 115 -19.89 0.48 -1.34
N VAL A 116 -20.46 0.55 -2.56
CA VAL A 116 -19.71 0.87 -3.77
C VAL A 116 -19.73 2.38 -3.97
N TYR A 117 -18.55 2.98 -4.00
CA TYR A 117 -18.37 4.41 -4.20
C TYR A 117 -17.61 4.71 -5.48
N LYS A 118 -17.82 5.90 -6.01
CA LYS A 118 -17.09 6.46 -7.15
C LYS A 118 -16.70 7.90 -6.83
N SER A 119 -15.50 8.27 -7.23
CA SER A 119 -14.93 9.61 -7.01
C SER A 119 -13.78 9.84 -7.99
N THR A 120 -13.05 10.92 -7.79
CA THR A 120 -11.76 11.16 -8.43
C THR A 120 -10.64 11.09 -7.40
N VAL A 121 -9.39 10.88 -7.85
CA VAL A 121 -8.22 10.96 -6.98
C VAL A 121 -8.09 12.36 -6.39
N THR A 122 -8.36 13.39 -7.21
CA THR A 122 -8.35 14.80 -6.78
C THR A 122 -9.32 15.05 -5.63
N ASP A 123 -10.54 14.50 -5.68
CA ASP A 123 -11.54 14.65 -4.62
C ASP A 123 -11.21 13.89 -3.32
N GLN A 124 -10.17 13.06 -3.32
CA GLN A 124 -9.73 12.39 -2.09
C GLN A 124 -8.77 13.24 -1.25
N TYR A 125 -8.43 14.44 -1.71
CA TYR A 125 -7.60 15.36 -0.95
C TYR A 125 -8.41 15.97 0.19
N GLU A 126 -7.89 15.82 1.41
CA GLU A 126 -8.45 16.44 2.61
C GLU A 126 -7.46 17.50 3.13
N GLU A 127 -7.91 18.73 3.13
CA GLU A 127 -7.12 19.88 3.59
C GLU A 127 -7.10 19.95 5.13
N TYR A 128 -6.36 19.04 5.75
CA TYR A 128 -6.20 19.07 7.19
C TYR A 128 -5.34 20.27 7.64
N ILE A 129 -5.73 20.95 8.71
CA ILE A 129 -4.99 22.06 9.34
C ILE A 129 -3.54 21.65 9.63
N LEU A 130 -3.33 20.43 10.11
CA LEU A 130 -2.03 19.80 10.23
C LEU A 130 -1.86 18.82 9.08
N PRO A 131 -0.96 19.08 8.10
CA PRO A 131 -0.69 18.16 7.01
C PRO A 131 -0.39 16.76 7.52
N GLN A 132 -1.13 15.77 7.04
CA GLN A 132 -1.05 14.38 7.45
C GLN A 132 -1.54 13.45 6.34
N GLU A 133 -1.45 12.15 6.56
CA GLU A 133 -2.05 11.15 5.68
C GLU A 133 -3.56 11.37 5.57
N HIS A 134 -4.09 11.28 4.35
CA HIS A 134 -5.50 11.44 4.05
C HIS A 134 -5.96 10.42 2.98
N GLY A 135 -7.26 10.39 2.72
CA GLY A 135 -7.87 9.62 1.63
C GLY A 135 -7.93 8.10 1.84
N THR A 136 -7.48 7.58 2.98
CA THR A 136 -7.51 6.14 3.25
C THR A 136 -8.95 5.63 3.39
N LYS A 137 -9.27 4.49 2.77
CA LYS A 137 -10.51 3.75 2.89
C LYS A 137 -10.26 2.45 3.63
N GLN A 138 -11.08 2.13 4.61
CA GLN A 138 -11.01 0.88 5.38
C GLN A 138 -11.95 -0.17 4.82
N GLU A 139 -11.66 -1.44 5.13
CA GLU A 139 -12.48 -2.59 4.78
C GLU A 139 -12.76 -2.67 3.25
N VAL A 140 -11.75 -2.27 2.46
CA VAL A 140 -11.84 -2.29 1.00
C VAL A 140 -11.68 -3.73 0.50
N ARG A 141 -12.63 -4.20 -0.28
CA ARG A 141 -12.60 -5.50 -0.93
C ARG A 141 -11.99 -5.41 -2.32
N TRP A 142 -12.30 -4.32 -3.02
CA TRP A 142 -11.64 -3.98 -4.28
C TRP A 142 -11.58 -2.46 -4.45
N LEU A 143 -10.56 -2.01 -5.19
CA LEU A 143 -10.37 -0.63 -5.60
C LEU A 143 -9.96 -0.63 -7.07
N SER A 144 -10.61 0.19 -7.87
CA SER A 144 -10.28 0.41 -9.28
C SER A 144 -9.79 1.83 -9.48
N LEU A 145 -8.70 1.97 -10.21
CA LEU A 145 -8.14 3.25 -10.61
C LEU A 145 -7.88 3.23 -12.11
N SER A 146 -8.49 4.18 -12.85
CA SER A 146 -8.38 4.24 -14.31
C SER A 146 -8.30 5.67 -14.83
N ASN A 147 -7.86 5.79 -16.08
CA ASN A 147 -7.93 7.04 -16.84
C ASN A 147 -9.32 7.23 -17.48
N ALA A 148 -9.49 8.33 -18.22
CA ALA A 148 -10.74 8.67 -18.91
C ALA A 148 -11.13 7.64 -19.99
N ASP A 149 -10.16 6.93 -20.58
CA ASP A 149 -10.40 5.88 -21.59
C ASP A 149 -10.78 4.54 -20.97
N GLY A 150 -10.79 4.43 -19.63
CA GLY A 150 -11.10 3.20 -18.91
C GLY A 150 -9.90 2.25 -18.74
N ASN A 151 -8.69 2.63 -19.16
CA ASN A 151 -7.50 1.85 -18.93
C ASN A 151 -7.03 2.06 -17.48
N GLY A 152 -6.72 0.99 -16.77
CA GLY A 152 -6.33 1.09 -15.38
C GLY A 152 -6.07 -0.24 -14.70
N LEU A 153 -6.10 -0.22 -13.38
CA LEU A 153 -5.89 -1.40 -12.54
C LEU A 153 -7.08 -1.61 -11.60
N LEU A 154 -7.41 -2.87 -11.39
CA LEU A 154 -8.32 -3.31 -10.35
C LEU A 154 -7.51 -4.07 -9.28
N PHE A 155 -7.52 -3.56 -8.07
CA PHE A 155 -6.92 -4.18 -6.89
C PHE A 155 -8.00 -4.93 -6.12
N VAL A 156 -7.76 -6.20 -5.86
CA VAL A 156 -8.70 -7.05 -5.12
C VAL A 156 -7.98 -7.64 -3.92
N ALA A 157 -8.55 -7.47 -2.74
CA ALA A 157 -8.08 -8.13 -1.54
C ALA A 157 -8.77 -9.48 -1.36
N PRO A 158 -8.05 -10.54 -0.94
CA PRO A 158 -8.66 -11.83 -0.61
C PRO A 158 -9.71 -11.73 0.51
N ASP A 159 -9.48 -10.82 1.46
CA ASP A 159 -10.42 -10.49 2.54
C ASP A 159 -10.72 -8.99 2.51
N GLN A 160 -9.95 -8.18 3.18
CA GLN A 160 -10.10 -6.74 3.25
C GLN A 160 -8.73 -6.07 3.35
N MET A 161 -8.63 -4.87 2.78
CA MET A 161 -7.44 -4.04 2.86
C MET A 161 -7.80 -2.61 3.27
N ALA A 162 -6.82 -1.86 3.78
CA ALA A 162 -6.86 -0.42 3.77
C ALA A 162 -6.18 0.06 2.47
N ALA A 163 -6.80 0.99 1.77
CA ALA A 163 -6.29 1.51 0.50
C ALA A 163 -6.52 3.01 0.38
N SER A 164 -5.60 3.70 -0.31
CA SER A 164 -5.74 5.10 -0.68
C SER A 164 -5.23 5.31 -2.10
N ALA A 165 -5.81 6.28 -2.80
CA ALA A 165 -5.31 6.79 -4.06
C ALA A 165 -5.25 8.32 -3.93
N VAL A 166 -4.05 8.88 -3.96
CA VAL A 166 -3.79 10.30 -3.68
C VAL A 166 -2.66 10.82 -4.57
N HIS A 167 -2.66 12.13 -4.86
CA HIS A 167 -1.61 12.76 -5.66
C HIS A 167 -0.31 13.00 -4.88
N PHE A 168 -0.40 13.13 -3.56
CA PHE A 168 0.72 13.48 -2.70
C PHE A 168 1.02 12.35 -1.73
N SER A 169 2.29 12.04 -1.58
CA SER A 169 2.70 11.10 -0.54
C SER A 169 2.56 11.73 0.86
N PRO A 170 2.43 10.93 1.92
CA PRO A 170 2.48 11.48 3.29
C PRO A 170 3.73 12.31 3.54
N GLU A 171 4.86 11.93 2.94
CA GLU A 171 6.13 12.64 3.04
C GLU A 171 6.06 14.04 2.42
N ASP A 172 5.40 14.18 1.25
CA ASP A 172 5.21 15.47 0.59
C ASP A 172 4.38 16.43 1.44
N ASN A 173 3.36 15.92 2.12
CA ASN A 173 2.52 16.71 3.02
C ASN A 173 3.29 17.26 4.24
N TYR A 174 4.38 16.61 4.66
CA TYR A 174 5.21 17.07 5.78
C TYR A 174 6.28 18.08 5.36
N THR A 175 6.72 18.11 4.12
CA THR A 175 7.78 19.02 3.63
C THR A 175 7.32 20.46 3.44
N SER A 176 6.03 20.73 3.38
CA SER A 176 5.46 22.07 3.24
C SER A 176 5.58 22.96 4.48
N ARG A 177 6.34 22.54 5.50
CA ARG A 177 6.53 23.28 6.78
C ARG A 177 7.88 23.95 6.97
N ASN A 178 8.74 23.97 5.95
CA ASN A 178 10.03 24.69 6.01
C ASN A 178 9.99 25.97 5.19
#